data_782c97043580654c7bdcad33f6f3de26
#
_entry.id   782c97043580654c7bdcad33f6f3de26
#
_cell.length_a   1.000
_cell.length_b   1.000
_cell.length_c   1.000
_cell.angle_alpha   90.00
_cell.angle_beta   90.00
_cell.angle_gamma   90.00
#
_symmetry.space_group_name_H-M   'P 1'
#
loop_
_entity.id
_entity.type
_entity.pdbx_description
1 polymer ?
#
loop_
_entity_poly.entity_id
_entity_poly.type
_entity_poly.pdbx_seq_one_letter_code
_entity_poly.pdbx_strand_id
1 'polypeptide(L)'
;MKELKGKSMCFFSAKGGVGKTTNLLNLAGIFEQLEKKVLIIDMDLYSGGICAYLNKKNDKSVYTLVFDMMNGNYKDLNEYTVKVDHYIDILCAPKDPRDANKVDHRFINNIINDAKAKYDVVLIDTNHALNDINLTILDKVDEINFMVTNDPIDLKNMRSLLSIFDNLNFYNYRITLNNSRDPFKDYFTYFEIRKLLQHNIDYTLSTDMFLKDMDRMVMRGAIISLDRKFAEVMTNDYNSFVNMATNLLKRGDK
;
A
#
# COMPACT_ATOMS: atom_id res chain seq x y z
N MET A 1 8.45 -26.98 3.00
CA MET A 1 8.06 -25.55 3.02
C MET A 1 7.42 -25.23 1.69
N LYS A 2 6.23 -24.60 1.66
CA LYS A 2 5.66 -24.08 0.41
C LYS A 2 6.59 -22.98 -0.11
N GLU A 3 6.96 -23.05 -1.38
CA GLU A 3 7.74 -22.00 -2.01
C GLU A 3 6.90 -20.72 -2.06
N LEU A 4 7.39 -19.63 -1.45
CA LEU A 4 6.71 -18.34 -1.46
C LEU A 4 6.99 -17.65 -2.80
N LYS A 5 6.08 -17.79 -3.76
CA LYS A 5 6.22 -17.22 -5.11
C LYS A 5 5.78 -15.76 -5.20
N GLY A 6 4.80 -15.37 -4.38
CA GLY A 6 4.26 -14.02 -4.39
C GLY A 6 5.23 -12.98 -3.87
N LYS A 7 5.12 -11.74 -4.37
CA LYS A 7 5.86 -10.57 -3.91
C LYS A 7 4.98 -9.71 -3.01
N SER A 8 5.57 -9.11 -1.98
CA SER A 8 4.84 -8.24 -1.06
C SER A 8 5.42 -6.83 -1.05
N MET A 9 4.54 -5.83 -1.04
CA MET A 9 4.88 -4.42 -0.91
C MET A 9 3.94 -3.76 0.10
N CYS A 10 4.49 -2.95 1.01
CA CYS A 10 3.68 -2.07 1.82
C CYS A 10 3.84 -0.61 1.42
N PHE A 11 2.77 0.17 1.59
CA PHE A 11 2.78 1.62 1.44
C PHE A 11 2.86 2.24 2.83
N PHE A 12 3.91 2.99 3.09
CA PHE A 12 4.12 3.67 4.36
C PHE A 12 4.45 5.15 4.15
N SER A 13 4.18 5.98 5.15
CA SER A 13 4.50 7.41 5.12
C SER A 13 4.68 7.95 6.53
N ALA A 14 5.47 9.01 6.67
CA ALA A 14 5.69 9.67 7.94
C ALA A 14 4.55 10.65 8.34
N LYS A 15 3.54 10.83 7.46
CA LYS A 15 2.40 11.72 7.66
C LYS A 15 1.13 11.07 7.11
N GLY A 16 -0.01 11.32 7.76
CA GLY A 16 -1.31 10.90 7.25
C GLY A 16 -1.75 11.71 6.03
N GLY A 17 -2.62 11.13 5.19
CA GLY A 17 -3.26 11.84 4.10
C GLY A 17 -2.40 12.09 2.85
N VAL A 18 -1.23 11.46 2.72
CA VAL A 18 -0.33 11.61 1.56
C VAL A 18 -0.76 10.82 0.32
N GLY A 19 -1.85 10.06 0.40
CA GLY A 19 -2.42 9.31 -0.74
C GLY A 19 -2.00 7.84 -0.81
N LYS A 20 -1.52 7.20 0.26
CA LYS A 20 -1.14 5.77 0.27
C LYS A 20 -2.20 4.88 -0.32
N THR A 21 -3.38 4.85 0.28
CA THR A 21 -4.52 4.01 -0.14
C THR A 21 -4.88 4.19 -1.61
N THR A 22 -4.98 5.44 -2.06
CA THR A 22 -5.31 5.75 -3.46
C THR A 22 -4.27 5.17 -4.43
N ASN A 23 -2.99 5.34 -4.11
CA ASN A 23 -1.91 4.87 -4.98
C ASN A 23 -1.75 3.35 -4.92
N LEU A 24 -1.96 2.74 -3.77
CA LEU A 24 -1.99 1.29 -3.61
C LEU A 24 -3.09 0.67 -4.47
N LEU A 25 -4.31 1.23 -4.45
CA LEU A 25 -5.42 0.76 -5.27
C LEU A 25 -5.12 0.89 -6.77
N ASN A 26 -4.51 2.00 -7.20
CA ASN A 26 -4.12 2.16 -8.59
C ASN A 26 -3.01 1.18 -9.01
N LEU A 27 -2.05 0.90 -8.14
CA LEU A 27 -1.05 -0.14 -8.39
C LEU A 27 -1.69 -1.54 -8.48
N ALA A 28 -2.68 -1.83 -7.64
CA ALA A 28 -3.43 -3.10 -7.74
C ALA A 28 -4.12 -3.24 -9.09
N GLY A 29 -4.74 -2.17 -9.62
CA GLY A 29 -5.33 -2.19 -10.95
C GLY A 29 -4.33 -2.41 -12.08
N ILE A 30 -3.09 -1.89 -11.96
CA ILE A 30 -2.02 -2.21 -12.93
C ILE A 30 -1.66 -3.70 -12.88
N PHE A 31 -1.54 -4.29 -11.68
CA PHE A 31 -1.27 -5.73 -11.57
C PHE A 31 -2.41 -6.56 -12.16
N GLU A 32 -3.67 -6.15 -12.00
CA GLU A 32 -4.80 -6.80 -12.66
C GLU A 32 -4.69 -6.75 -14.19
N GLN A 33 -4.31 -5.60 -14.77
CA GLN A 33 -4.05 -5.49 -16.21
C GLN A 33 -2.91 -6.41 -16.68
N LEU A 34 -1.98 -6.76 -15.77
CA LEU A 34 -0.91 -7.74 -16.01
C LEU A 34 -1.32 -9.18 -15.69
N GLU A 35 -2.62 -9.43 -15.46
CA GLU A 35 -3.18 -10.75 -15.11
C GLU A 35 -2.53 -11.38 -13.87
N LYS A 36 -2.13 -10.55 -12.89
CA LYS A 36 -1.57 -10.99 -11.61
C LYS A 36 -2.64 -11.04 -10.54
N LYS A 37 -2.70 -12.14 -9.79
CA LYS A 37 -3.56 -12.27 -8.62
C LYS A 37 -3.04 -11.39 -7.49
N VAL A 38 -3.83 -10.42 -7.07
CA VAL A 38 -3.48 -9.44 -6.05
C VAL A 38 -4.32 -9.65 -4.80
N LEU A 39 -3.66 -9.68 -3.65
CA LEU A 39 -4.33 -9.48 -2.37
C LEU A 39 -3.98 -8.09 -1.85
N ILE A 40 -5.00 -7.30 -1.56
CA ILE A 40 -4.88 -6.06 -0.81
C ILE A 40 -5.16 -6.37 0.67
N ILE A 41 -4.27 -5.97 1.57
CA ILE A 41 -4.47 -6.08 3.02
C ILE A 41 -4.57 -4.68 3.61
N ASP A 42 -5.74 -4.36 4.18
CA ASP A 42 -5.98 -3.08 4.84
C ASP A 42 -5.51 -3.15 6.30
N MET A 43 -4.29 -2.64 6.56
CA MET A 43 -3.67 -2.58 7.88
C MET A 43 -3.74 -1.18 8.51
N ASP A 44 -4.47 -0.25 7.93
CA ASP A 44 -4.91 0.95 8.65
C ASP A 44 -6.10 0.59 9.55
N LEU A 45 -5.83 -0.17 10.60
CA LEU A 45 -6.85 -0.83 11.42
C LEU A 45 -7.82 0.12 12.14
N TYR A 46 -7.44 1.39 12.31
CA TYR A 46 -8.27 2.39 12.99
C TYR A 46 -9.13 3.20 12.04
N SER A 47 -8.60 3.50 10.86
CA SER A 47 -9.21 4.40 9.87
C SER A 47 -9.40 3.71 8.53
N GLY A 48 -9.05 2.41 8.44
CA GLY A 48 -9.12 1.63 7.22
C GLY A 48 -10.50 1.65 6.59
N GLY A 49 -10.53 1.95 5.32
CA GLY A 49 -11.76 2.15 4.60
C GLY A 49 -11.74 1.58 3.19
N ILE A 50 -10.75 0.75 2.85
CA ILE A 50 -10.64 0.23 1.48
C ILE A 50 -11.90 -0.56 1.08
N CYS A 51 -12.44 -1.38 1.98
CA CYS A 51 -13.70 -2.09 1.69
C CYS A 51 -14.87 -1.14 1.47
N ALA A 52 -14.97 -0.06 2.25
CA ALA A 52 -16.00 0.97 2.05
C ALA A 52 -15.75 1.75 0.75
N TYR A 53 -14.48 2.12 0.48
CA TYR A 53 -14.06 2.77 -0.76
C TYR A 53 -14.49 1.96 -2.00
N LEU A 54 -14.34 0.64 -1.96
CA LEU A 54 -14.67 -0.26 -3.06
C LEU A 54 -16.13 -0.76 -3.02
N ASN A 55 -16.98 -0.20 -2.16
CA ASN A 55 -18.37 -0.63 -1.97
C ASN A 55 -18.52 -2.13 -1.67
N LYS A 56 -17.57 -2.71 -0.94
CA LYS A 56 -17.59 -4.12 -0.55
C LYS A 56 -18.05 -4.28 0.88
N LYS A 57 -18.88 -5.31 1.11
CA LYS A 57 -19.25 -5.74 2.46
C LYS A 57 -18.28 -6.82 2.90
N ASN A 58 -17.78 -6.73 4.14
CA ASN A 58 -17.00 -7.78 4.76
C ASN A 58 -17.67 -8.21 6.06
N ASP A 59 -17.81 -9.50 6.25
CA ASP A 59 -18.23 -10.07 7.53
C ASP A 59 -17.01 -10.55 8.34
N LYS A 60 -15.88 -10.74 7.69
CA LYS A 60 -14.59 -11.10 8.26
C LYS A 60 -13.54 -10.03 7.93
N SER A 61 -12.54 -9.88 8.81
CA SER A 61 -11.51 -8.83 8.73
C SER A 61 -10.16 -9.34 9.20
N VAL A 62 -9.13 -8.51 9.15
CA VAL A 62 -7.82 -8.78 9.76
C VAL A 62 -7.99 -9.22 11.24
N TYR A 63 -8.87 -8.55 11.99
CA TYR A 63 -9.12 -8.92 13.39
C TYR A 63 -9.69 -10.33 13.51
N THR A 64 -10.74 -10.68 12.77
CA THR A 64 -11.35 -12.01 12.83
C THR A 64 -10.36 -13.10 12.41
N LEU A 65 -9.52 -12.83 11.43
CA LEU A 65 -8.46 -13.75 11.00
C LEU A 65 -7.44 -13.98 12.11
N VAL A 66 -6.90 -12.91 12.72
CA VAL A 66 -5.95 -13.03 13.84
C VAL A 66 -6.58 -13.72 15.04
N PHE A 67 -7.84 -13.39 15.36
CA PHE A 67 -8.58 -14.04 16.45
C PHE A 67 -8.69 -15.55 16.23
N ASP A 68 -9.04 -15.99 15.02
CA ASP A 68 -9.13 -17.41 14.69
C ASP A 68 -7.76 -18.09 14.67
N MET A 69 -6.69 -17.40 14.24
CA MET A 69 -5.32 -17.91 14.37
C MET A 69 -4.93 -18.13 15.83
N MET A 70 -5.24 -17.17 16.72
CA MET A 70 -4.95 -17.28 18.15
C MET A 70 -5.67 -18.45 18.81
N ASN A 71 -6.87 -18.77 18.37
CA ASN A 71 -7.71 -19.83 18.93
C ASN A 71 -7.57 -21.19 18.21
N GLY A 72 -6.69 -21.30 17.21
CA GLY A 72 -6.50 -22.54 16.44
C GLY A 72 -7.65 -22.87 15.48
N ASN A 73 -8.53 -21.91 15.19
CA ASN A 73 -9.69 -22.07 14.31
C ASN A 73 -9.39 -21.65 12.86
N TYR A 74 -8.22 -21.04 12.61
CA TYR A 74 -7.82 -20.64 11.27
C TYR A 74 -7.62 -21.85 10.36
N LYS A 75 -8.22 -21.80 9.16
CA LYS A 75 -8.11 -22.89 8.16
C LYS A 75 -7.47 -22.38 6.87
N ASP A 76 -8.00 -21.32 6.31
CA ASP A 76 -7.62 -20.82 4.99
C ASP A 76 -7.83 -19.30 4.88
N LEU A 77 -6.85 -18.60 4.31
CA LEU A 77 -6.89 -17.14 4.13
C LEU A 77 -8.10 -16.70 3.28
N ASN A 78 -8.49 -17.48 2.28
CA ASN A 78 -9.59 -17.13 1.39
C ASN A 78 -10.95 -17.03 2.10
N GLU A 79 -11.09 -17.63 3.29
CA GLU A 79 -12.32 -17.47 4.09
C GLU A 79 -12.50 -16.06 4.66
N TYR A 80 -11.42 -15.23 4.65
CA TYR A 80 -11.39 -13.88 5.23
C TYR A 80 -11.29 -12.79 4.17
N THR A 81 -11.12 -13.16 2.90
CA THR A 81 -11.00 -12.22 1.80
C THR A 81 -12.33 -11.96 1.10
N VAL A 82 -12.45 -10.78 0.52
CA VAL A 82 -13.61 -10.36 -0.29
C VAL A 82 -13.14 -10.11 -1.71
N LYS A 83 -13.82 -10.68 -2.68
CA LYS A 83 -13.51 -10.46 -4.10
C LYS A 83 -13.90 -9.05 -4.52
N VAL A 84 -12.95 -8.33 -5.10
CA VAL A 84 -13.14 -6.96 -5.63
C VAL A 84 -13.39 -7.01 -7.11
N ASP A 85 -12.49 -7.63 -7.86
CA ASP A 85 -12.57 -7.80 -9.31
C ASP A 85 -12.01 -9.17 -9.70
N HIS A 86 -11.69 -9.39 -10.98
CA HIS A 86 -11.30 -10.70 -11.48
C HIS A 86 -10.02 -11.21 -10.84
N TYR A 87 -9.03 -10.35 -10.68
CA TYR A 87 -7.72 -10.67 -10.11
C TYR A 87 -7.44 -10.01 -8.75
N ILE A 88 -8.37 -9.21 -8.22
CA ILE A 88 -8.17 -8.48 -6.96
C ILE A 88 -9.09 -9.00 -5.87
N ASP A 89 -8.50 -9.46 -4.78
CA ASP A 89 -9.15 -9.75 -3.52
C ASP A 89 -8.67 -8.78 -2.42
N ILE A 90 -9.46 -8.63 -1.37
CA ILE A 90 -9.13 -7.76 -0.24
C ILE A 90 -9.37 -8.44 1.10
N LEU A 91 -8.42 -8.32 2.02
CA LEU A 91 -8.59 -8.57 3.45
C LEU A 91 -8.82 -7.22 4.14
N CYS A 92 -10.04 -7.01 4.62
CA CYS A 92 -10.49 -5.72 5.14
C CYS A 92 -9.99 -5.44 6.56
N ALA A 93 -9.78 -4.17 6.89
CA ALA A 93 -9.65 -3.71 8.28
C ALA A 93 -10.92 -4.03 9.09
N PRO A 94 -10.84 -4.09 10.43
CA PRO A 94 -12.03 -4.28 11.28
C PRO A 94 -13.01 -3.11 11.12
N LYS A 95 -14.33 -3.42 11.20
CA LYS A 95 -15.38 -2.39 11.16
C LYS A 95 -15.41 -1.53 12.43
N ASP A 96 -15.09 -2.15 13.57
CA ASP A 96 -15.01 -1.48 14.85
C ASP A 96 -13.55 -1.13 15.15
N PRO A 97 -13.19 0.16 15.26
CA PRO A 97 -11.81 0.56 15.55
C PRO A 97 -11.30 0.06 16.91
N ARG A 98 -12.19 -0.34 17.83
CA ARG A 98 -11.81 -0.96 19.11
C ARG A 98 -11.16 -2.34 18.91
N ASP A 99 -11.45 -3.01 17.80
CA ASP A 99 -10.86 -4.32 17.48
C ASP A 99 -9.43 -4.18 16.96
N ALA A 100 -9.02 -2.98 16.52
CA ALA A 100 -7.64 -2.70 16.08
C ALA A 100 -6.60 -3.07 17.16
N ASN A 101 -6.89 -2.74 18.43
CA ASN A 101 -6.01 -3.04 19.57
C ASN A 101 -5.91 -4.52 19.92
N LYS A 102 -6.80 -5.36 19.36
CA LYS A 102 -6.82 -6.80 19.59
C LYS A 102 -6.04 -7.59 18.53
N VAL A 103 -5.59 -6.91 17.48
CA VAL A 103 -4.75 -7.51 16.42
C VAL A 103 -3.34 -7.68 16.95
N ASP A 104 -2.93 -8.94 17.15
CA ASP A 104 -1.60 -9.26 17.64
C ASP A 104 -0.58 -9.26 16.49
N HIS A 105 0.44 -8.40 16.58
CA HIS A 105 1.47 -8.23 15.58
C HIS A 105 2.26 -9.52 15.30
N ARG A 106 2.33 -10.47 16.23
CA ARG A 106 3.05 -11.75 16.06
C ARG A 106 2.48 -12.61 14.93
N PHE A 107 1.21 -12.41 14.55
CA PHE A 107 0.58 -13.15 13.45
C PHE A 107 0.76 -12.49 12.07
N ILE A 108 1.26 -11.26 12.00
CA ILE A 108 1.40 -10.51 10.75
C ILE A 108 2.28 -11.25 9.74
N ASN A 109 3.42 -11.79 10.20
CA ASN A 109 4.30 -12.57 9.34
C ASN A 109 3.61 -13.82 8.75
N ASN A 110 2.77 -14.49 9.53
CA ASN A 110 2.02 -15.65 9.07
C ASN A 110 1.02 -15.25 7.98
N ILE A 111 0.31 -14.12 8.18
CA ILE A 111 -0.63 -13.57 7.19
C ILE A 111 0.08 -13.25 5.89
N ILE A 112 1.22 -12.54 5.95
CA ILE A 112 2.01 -12.19 4.75
C ILE A 112 2.48 -13.45 4.03
N ASN A 113 2.99 -14.45 4.74
CA ASN A 113 3.47 -15.70 4.14
C ASN A 113 2.33 -16.51 3.50
N ASP A 114 1.19 -16.62 4.17
CA ASP A 114 0.01 -17.30 3.62
C ASP A 114 -0.52 -16.57 2.37
N ALA A 115 -0.50 -15.24 2.38
CA ALA A 115 -0.86 -14.42 1.24
C ALA A 115 0.10 -14.66 0.05
N LYS A 116 1.41 -14.61 0.28
CA LYS A 116 2.43 -14.87 -0.76
C LYS A 116 2.39 -16.29 -1.33
N ALA A 117 1.83 -17.25 -0.59
CA ALA A 117 1.66 -18.62 -1.07
C ALA A 117 0.46 -18.77 -2.04
N LYS A 118 -0.46 -17.80 -2.09
CA LYS A 118 -1.74 -17.86 -2.81
C LYS A 118 -1.89 -16.82 -3.91
N TYR A 119 -1.22 -15.68 -3.76
CA TYR A 119 -1.31 -14.53 -4.65
C TYR A 119 0.06 -14.23 -5.27
N ASP A 120 0.03 -13.70 -6.50
CA ASP A 120 1.26 -13.26 -7.17
C ASP A 120 1.82 -11.99 -6.52
N VAL A 121 0.92 -11.13 -6.02
CA VAL A 121 1.27 -9.85 -5.38
C VAL A 121 0.41 -9.63 -4.13
N VAL A 122 1.05 -9.16 -3.06
CA VAL A 122 0.42 -8.76 -1.80
C VAL A 122 0.73 -7.28 -1.57
N LEU A 123 -0.30 -6.44 -1.58
CA LEU A 123 -0.20 -5.01 -1.31
C LEU A 123 -0.78 -4.69 0.06
N ILE A 124 0.00 -4.02 0.91
CA ILE A 124 -0.39 -3.75 2.29
C ILE A 124 -0.51 -2.24 2.49
N ASP A 125 -1.72 -1.77 2.78
CA ASP A 125 -1.97 -0.39 3.18
C ASP A 125 -1.76 -0.22 4.68
N THR A 126 -1.00 0.79 5.10
CA THR A 126 -0.68 1.03 6.51
C THR A 126 -1.12 2.43 6.95
N ASN A 127 -1.31 2.63 8.24
CA ASN A 127 -1.35 4.00 8.78
C ASN A 127 0.09 4.58 8.83
N HIS A 128 0.24 5.76 9.46
CA HIS A 128 1.53 6.46 9.55
C HIS A 128 2.24 6.29 10.91
N ALA A 129 1.69 5.46 11.81
CA ALA A 129 2.27 5.24 13.13
C ALA A 129 3.37 4.17 13.10
N LEU A 130 4.47 4.40 13.81
CA LEU A 130 5.52 3.40 14.04
C LEU A 130 5.15 2.54 15.27
N ASN A 131 4.11 1.72 15.12
CA ASN A 131 3.70 0.73 16.13
C ASN A 131 4.21 -0.68 15.77
N ASP A 132 4.06 -1.64 16.69
CA ASP A 132 4.57 -3.00 16.52
C ASP A 132 4.03 -3.70 15.26
N ILE A 133 2.78 -3.43 14.87
CA ILE A 133 2.17 -3.97 13.67
C ILE A 133 2.90 -3.45 12.43
N ASN A 134 3.03 -2.12 12.29
CA ASN A 134 3.70 -1.52 11.15
C ASN A 134 5.19 -1.86 11.11
N LEU A 135 5.88 -1.87 12.27
CA LEU A 135 7.29 -2.28 12.34
C LEU A 135 7.45 -3.73 11.86
N THR A 136 6.54 -4.63 12.23
CA THR A 136 6.56 -6.02 11.74
C THR A 136 6.31 -6.07 10.23
N ILE A 137 5.38 -5.28 9.69
CA ILE A 137 5.12 -5.23 8.25
C ILE A 137 6.37 -4.74 7.51
N LEU A 138 6.97 -3.62 7.95
CA LEU A 138 8.16 -3.03 7.34
C LEU A 138 9.36 -4.00 7.31
N ASP A 139 9.50 -4.86 8.33
CA ASP A 139 10.55 -5.88 8.41
C ASP A 139 10.29 -7.11 7.49
N LYS A 140 9.02 -7.42 7.20
CA LYS A 140 8.65 -8.71 6.57
C LYS A 140 8.28 -8.61 5.08
N VAL A 141 7.99 -7.43 4.57
CA VAL A 141 7.67 -7.26 3.14
C VAL A 141 8.93 -7.28 2.27
N ASP A 142 8.76 -7.66 1.00
CA ASP A 142 9.86 -7.65 0.03
C ASP A 142 10.26 -6.22 -0.36
N GLU A 143 9.31 -5.27 -0.36
CA GLU A 143 9.56 -3.86 -0.66
C GLU A 143 8.67 -2.92 0.15
N ILE A 144 9.24 -1.82 0.62
CA ILE A 144 8.52 -0.71 1.22
C ILE A 144 8.43 0.42 0.17
N ASN A 145 7.22 0.93 -0.09
CA ASN A 145 7.04 2.15 -0.83
C ASN A 145 6.79 3.30 0.16
N PHE A 146 7.81 4.12 0.40
CA PHE A 146 7.69 5.34 1.20
C PHE A 146 7.07 6.45 0.37
N MET A 147 5.88 6.89 0.76
CA MET A 147 5.20 8.01 0.10
C MET A 147 5.47 9.32 0.81
N VAL A 148 5.83 10.34 0.05
CA VAL A 148 6.09 11.69 0.51
C VAL A 148 5.43 12.70 -0.43
N THR A 149 5.08 13.85 0.12
CA THR A 149 4.51 14.99 -0.62
C THR A 149 5.43 16.19 -0.59
N ASN A 150 5.19 17.21 -1.43
CA ASN A 150 5.90 18.49 -1.37
C ASN A 150 5.37 19.35 -0.20
N ASP A 151 5.53 18.84 1.01
CA ASP A 151 5.14 19.51 2.27
C ASP A 151 6.33 19.53 3.25
N PRO A 152 6.70 20.68 3.81
CA PRO A 152 7.89 20.82 4.66
C PRO A 152 7.92 19.88 5.86
N ILE A 153 6.76 19.63 6.49
CA ILE A 153 6.66 18.78 7.68
C ILE A 153 6.78 17.31 7.26
N ASP A 154 6.15 16.93 6.14
CA ASP A 154 6.23 15.58 5.61
C ASP A 154 7.67 15.23 5.21
N LEU A 155 8.34 16.11 4.47
CA LEU A 155 9.75 15.94 4.06
C LEU A 155 10.69 15.83 5.28
N LYS A 156 10.51 16.69 6.31
CA LYS A 156 11.27 16.61 7.56
C LYS A 156 11.07 15.25 8.25
N ASN A 157 9.82 14.82 8.41
CA ASN A 157 9.50 13.57 9.09
C ASN A 157 10.00 12.36 8.30
N MET A 158 9.84 12.36 6.96
CA MET A 158 10.38 11.32 6.09
C MET A 158 11.91 11.27 6.19
N ARG A 159 12.61 12.41 6.20
CA ARG A 159 14.07 12.42 6.39
C ARG A 159 14.49 11.77 7.70
N SER A 160 13.76 12.05 8.78
CA SER A 160 14.03 11.42 10.09
C SER A 160 13.83 9.92 10.06
N LEU A 161 12.76 9.45 9.38
CA LEU A 161 12.49 8.03 9.19
C LEU A 161 13.59 7.36 8.36
N LEU A 162 13.96 7.93 7.22
CA LEU A 162 15.02 7.39 6.35
C LEU A 162 16.36 7.28 7.08
N SER A 163 16.70 8.24 7.98
CA SER A 163 17.90 8.15 8.80
C SER A 163 17.92 6.91 9.70
N ILE A 164 16.77 6.48 10.21
CA ILE A 164 16.67 5.25 11.01
C ILE A 164 17.00 4.03 10.13
N PHE A 165 16.45 3.98 8.92
CA PHE A 165 16.70 2.90 7.97
C PHE A 165 18.17 2.85 7.51
N ASP A 166 18.78 4.03 7.28
CA ASP A 166 20.22 4.12 6.97
C ASP A 166 21.07 3.54 8.10
N ASN A 167 20.78 3.90 9.36
CA ASN A 167 21.51 3.40 10.53
C ASN A 167 21.37 1.88 10.73
N LEU A 168 20.24 1.31 10.27
CA LEU A 168 19.98 -0.13 10.30
C LEU A 168 20.54 -0.87 9.07
N ASN A 169 21.15 -0.17 8.10
CA ASN A 169 21.56 -0.70 6.81
C ASN A 169 20.41 -1.43 6.07
N PHE A 170 19.20 -0.91 6.18
CA PHE A 170 18.01 -1.51 5.59
C PHE A 170 17.58 -0.70 4.35
N TYR A 171 17.71 -1.30 3.16
CA TYR A 171 17.53 -0.60 1.88
C TYR A 171 16.44 -1.23 0.99
N ASN A 172 15.56 -2.05 1.56
CA ASN A 172 14.46 -2.68 0.82
C ASN A 172 13.27 -1.71 0.64
N TYR A 173 13.56 -0.48 0.22
CA TYR A 173 12.51 0.52 -0.01
C TYR A 173 12.71 1.30 -1.31
N ARG A 174 11.65 1.97 -1.70
CA ARG A 174 11.56 2.97 -2.76
C ARG A 174 10.86 4.21 -2.23
N ILE A 175 11.17 5.36 -2.80
CA ILE A 175 10.57 6.64 -2.43
C ILE A 175 9.72 7.14 -3.58
N THR A 176 8.42 7.36 -3.30
CA THR A 176 7.46 7.93 -4.24
C THR A 176 7.09 9.35 -3.81
N LEU A 177 7.41 10.33 -4.65
CA LEU A 177 6.94 11.71 -4.50
C LEU A 177 5.55 11.83 -5.13
N ASN A 178 4.55 12.12 -4.31
CA ASN A 178 3.17 12.33 -4.75
C ASN A 178 2.83 13.82 -4.81
N ASN A 179 2.90 14.43 -5.99
CA ASN A 179 2.51 15.82 -6.22
C ASN A 179 1.00 15.99 -6.39
N SER A 180 0.26 14.91 -6.63
CA SER A 180 -1.19 14.99 -6.88
C SER A 180 -2.00 15.35 -5.64
N ARG A 181 -1.45 15.19 -4.43
CA ARG A 181 -2.19 15.41 -3.20
C ARG A 181 -2.52 16.89 -2.94
N ASP A 182 -1.59 17.77 -3.30
CA ASP A 182 -1.80 19.22 -3.16
C ASP A 182 -1.13 19.96 -4.32
N PRO A 183 -1.75 19.97 -5.50
CA PRO A 183 -1.14 20.50 -6.72
C PRO A 183 -0.90 22.01 -6.69
N PHE A 184 -1.45 22.71 -5.69
CA PHE A 184 -1.28 24.16 -5.53
C PHE A 184 -0.17 24.53 -4.58
N LYS A 185 0.46 23.54 -3.88
CA LYS A 185 1.57 23.74 -2.98
C LYS A 185 2.86 23.29 -3.65
N ASP A 186 3.60 24.24 -4.17
CA ASP A 186 4.92 24.04 -4.77
C ASP A 186 5.97 24.72 -3.88
N TYR A 187 6.22 24.11 -2.69
CA TYR A 187 7.17 24.68 -1.71
C TYR A 187 8.62 24.50 -2.13
N PHE A 188 8.93 23.37 -2.76
CA PHE A 188 10.29 22.99 -3.11
C PHE A 188 10.36 22.42 -4.53
N THR A 189 11.43 22.72 -5.22
CA THR A 189 11.79 22.07 -6.49
C THR A 189 12.15 20.60 -6.24
N TYR A 190 12.07 19.79 -7.27
CA TYR A 190 12.49 18.38 -7.21
C TYR A 190 13.91 18.20 -6.66
N PHE A 191 14.83 19.09 -7.06
CA PHE A 191 16.22 19.07 -6.59
C PHE A 191 16.32 19.36 -5.09
N GLU A 192 15.58 20.35 -4.59
CA GLU A 192 15.54 20.68 -3.16
C GLU A 192 14.93 19.56 -2.34
N ILE A 193 13.86 18.90 -2.82
CA ILE A 193 13.26 17.73 -2.17
C ILE A 193 14.30 16.62 -2.00
N ARG A 194 15.02 16.27 -3.07
CA ARG A 194 16.09 15.27 -3.01
C ARG A 194 17.19 15.65 -2.03
N LYS A 195 17.57 16.93 -1.99
CA LYS A 195 18.58 17.45 -1.04
C LYS A 195 18.08 17.37 0.40
N LEU A 196 16.81 17.70 0.64
CA LEU A 196 16.19 17.59 1.97
C LEU A 196 16.09 16.16 2.46
N LEU A 197 15.66 15.25 1.61
CA LEU A 197 15.56 13.83 1.93
C LEU A 197 16.94 13.16 2.05
N GLN A 198 17.96 13.68 1.36
CA GLN A 198 19.29 13.07 1.17
C GLN A 198 19.21 11.67 0.50
N HIS A 199 18.14 11.42 -0.24
CA HIS A 199 17.86 10.18 -0.97
C HIS A 199 17.35 10.48 -2.37
N ASN A 200 17.47 9.50 -3.26
CA ASN A 200 16.86 9.57 -4.56
C ASN A 200 15.36 9.33 -4.46
N ILE A 201 14.60 9.98 -5.34
CA ILE A 201 13.18 9.70 -5.54
C ILE A 201 13.11 8.67 -6.67
N ASP A 202 12.51 7.52 -6.42
CA ASP A 202 12.41 6.42 -7.37
C ASP A 202 11.24 6.62 -8.34
N TYR A 203 10.11 7.16 -7.82
CA TYR A 203 8.89 7.38 -8.59
C TYR A 203 8.32 8.76 -8.28
N THR A 204 7.71 9.35 -9.29
CA THR A 204 6.99 10.63 -9.15
C THR A 204 5.61 10.49 -9.75
N LEU A 205 4.61 10.97 -9.00
CA LEU A 205 3.24 11.12 -9.47
C LEU A 205 2.97 12.61 -9.70
N SER A 206 2.37 12.91 -10.83
CA SER A 206 2.16 14.29 -11.28
C SER A 206 0.97 14.95 -10.58
N THR A 207 0.85 16.26 -10.75
CA THR A 207 -0.33 17.01 -10.35
C THR A 207 -1.57 16.66 -11.16
N ASP A 208 -1.40 16.04 -12.33
CA ASP A 208 -2.50 15.65 -13.21
C ASP A 208 -3.35 14.52 -12.59
N MET A 209 -2.75 13.71 -11.70
CA MET A 209 -3.48 12.74 -10.89
C MET A 209 -4.42 13.37 -9.85
N PHE A 210 -4.45 14.70 -9.72
CA PHE A 210 -5.40 15.37 -8.86
C PHE A 210 -6.83 15.25 -9.43
N LEU A 211 -7.62 14.46 -8.74
CA LEU A 211 -9.00 14.20 -9.16
C LEU A 211 -9.95 15.10 -8.39
N LYS A 212 -10.56 16.08 -9.07
CA LYS A 212 -11.57 16.96 -8.49
C LYS A 212 -12.84 16.23 -8.02
N ASP A 213 -13.11 15.06 -8.61
CA ASP A 213 -14.30 14.24 -8.33
C ASP A 213 -13.95 12.96 -7.54
N MET A 214 -12.92 12.99 -6.70
CA MET A 214 -12.49 11.83 -5.92
C MET A 214 -13.67 11.20 -5.14
N ASP A 215 -14.51 12.02 -4.51
CA ASP A 215 -15.68 11.54 -3.76
C ASP A 215 -16.66 10.75 -4.64
N ARG A 216 -16.86 11.17 -5.88
CA ARG A 216 -17.71 10.43 -6.83
C ARG A 216 -17.11 9.10 -7.25
N MET A 217 -15.80 9.02 -7.34
CA MET A 217 -15.10 7.75 -7.65
C MET A 217 -15.18 6.79 -6.48
N VAL A 218 -14.98 7.28 -5.25
CA VAL A 218 -15.21 6.52 -4.03
C VAL A 218 -16.63 5.97 -3.98
N MET A 219 -17.64 6.80 -4.25
CA MET A 219 -19.03 6.38 -4.28
C MET A 219 -19.33 5.29 -5.33
N ARG A 220 -18.53 5.22 -6.39
CA ARG A 220 -18.65 4.20 -7.43
C ARG A 220 -17.83 2.94 -7.16
N GLY A 221 -16.97 2.95 -6.15
CA GLY A 221 -16.06 1.85 -5.86
C GLY A 221 -15.04 1.59 -6.98
N ALA A 222 -14.62 2.65 -7.69
CA ALA A 222 -13.79 2.50 -8.87
C ALA A 222 -12.29 2.57 -8.53
N ILE A 223 -11.53 1.67 -9.13
CA ILE A 223 -10.06 1.76 -9.22
C ILE A 223 -9.73 2.48 -10.53
N ILE A 224 -9.13 3.66 -10.43
CA ILE A 224 -8.95 4.58 -11.57
C ILE A 224 -8.10 3.96 -12.67
N SER A 225 -7.04 3.25 -12.29
CA SER A 225 -6.12 2.61 -13.24
C SER A 225 -6.78 1.50 -14.09
N LEU A 226 -7.95 1.02 -13.70
CA LEU A 226 -8.77 0.09 -14.51
C LEU A 226 -9.62 0.81 -15.56
N ASP A 227 -9.76 2.14 -15.50
CA ASP A 227 -10.40 2.90 -16.57
C ASP A 227 -9.47 2.93 -17.81
N ARG A 228 -10.03 2.55 -18.96
CA ARG A 228 -9.29 2.51 -20.24
C ARG A 228 -8.64 3.84 -20.61
N LYS A 229 -9.23 4.95 -20.16
CA LYS A 229 -8.71 6.31 -20.44
C LYS A 229 -7.54 6.69 -19.54
N PHE A 230 -7.29 5.97 -18.46
CA PHE A 230 -6.24 6.33 -17.51
C PHE A 230 -4.85 6.37 -18.19
N ALA A 231 -4.51 5.34 -18.93
CA ALA A 231 -3.23 5.27 -19.66
C ALA A 231 -3.07 6.37 -20.73
N GLU A 232 -4.17 6.76 -21.38
CA GLU A 232 -4.18 7.79 -22.43
C GLU A 232 -4.06 9.20 -21.85
N VAL A 233 -4.79 9.49 -20.78
CA VAL A 233 -4.90 10.83 -20.18
C VAL A 233 -3.77 11.11 -19.20
N MET A 234 -3.31 10.09 -18.47
CA MET A 234 -2.31 10.18 -17.39
C MET A 234 -1.08 9.31 -17.68
N THR A 235 -0.55 9.42 -18.87
CA THR A 235 0.55 8.56 -19.39
C THR A 235 1.75 8.49 -18.45
N ASN A 236 2.19 9.62 -17.87
CA ASN A 236 3.35 9.65 -16.97
C ASN A 236 3.10 8.89 -15.67
N ASP A 237 1.92 9.07 -15.09
CA ASP A 237 1.54 8.40 -13.84
C ASP A 237 1.31 6.91 -14.08
N TYR A 238 0.65 6.56 -15.18
CA TYR A 238 0.50 5.17 -15.62
C TYR A 238 1.87 4.48 -15.75
N ASN A 239 2.83 5.11 -16.43
CA ASN A 239 4.19 4.59 -16.57
C ASN A 239 4.90 4.46 -15.22
N SER A 240 4.69 5.39 -14.29
CA SER A 240 5.24 5.28 -12.93
C SER A 240 4.72 4.04 -12.21
N PHE A 241 3.40 3.77 -12.29
CA PHE A 241 2.82 2.55 -11.71
C PHE A 241 3.27 1.28 -12.42
N VAL A 242 3.38 1.27 -13.74
CA VAL A 242 3.92 0.12 -14.50
C VAL A 242 5.37 -0.15 -14.10
N ASN A 243 6.19 0.89 -13.90
CA ASN A 243 7.56 0.75 -13.41
C ASN A 243 7.60 0.19 -11.98
N MET A 244 6.73 0.66 -11.07
CA MET A 244 6.60 0.09 -9.72
C MET A 244 6.27 -1.40 -9.80
N ALA A 245 5.25 -1.77 -10.57
CA ALA A 245 4.82 -3.16 -10.73
C ALA A 245 5.94 -4.05 -11.30
N THR A 246 6.60 -3.59 -12.35
CA THR A 246 7.67 -4.34 -13.01
C THR A 246 8.89 -4.53 -12.09
N ASN A 247 9.25 -3.49 -11.33
CA ASN A 247 10.38 -3.56 -10.40
C ASN A 247 10.10 -4.52 -9.25
N LEU A 248 8.88 -4.53 -8.71
CA LEU A 248 8.49 -5.47 -7.66
C LEU A 248 8.55 -6.92 -8.16
N LEU A 249 8.01 -7.21 -9.35
CA LEU A 249 7.99 -8.57 -9.91
C LEU A 249 9.40 -9.10 -10.22
N LYS A 250 10.35 -8.23 -10.62
CA LYS A 250 11.74 -8.62 -10.89
C LYS A 250 12.58 -8.84 -9.63
N ARG A 251 12.08 -8.48 -8.44
CA ARG A 251 12.83 -8.65 -7.18
C ARG A 251 12.95 -10.13 -6.82
N GLY A 252 14.17 -10.61 -6.66
CA GLY A 252 14.46 -11.99 -6.27
C GLY A 252 14.78 -12.95 -7.40
N ASP A 253 14.79 -12.50 -8.65
CA ASP A 253 15.23 -13.30 -9.80
C ASP A 253 16.76 -13.18 -10.02
N LYS A 254 17.52 -12.93 -8.92
CA LYS A 254 18.99 -12.89 -8.93
C LYS A 254 19.59 -13.99 -8.09
#